data_e54b683265785ab99b030fbe9579d870
#
_entry.id   e54b683265785ab99b030fbe9579d870
#
_cell.length_a   1.000
_cell.length_b   1.000
_cell.length_c   1.000
_cell.angle_alpha   90.00
_cell.angle_beta   90.00
_cell.angle_gamma   90.00
#
_symmetry.space_group_name_H-M   'P 1'
#
loop_
_entity.id
_entity.type
_entity.pdbx_description
1 polymer ?
#
loop_
_entity_poly.entity_id
_entity_poly.type
_entity_poly.pdbx_seq_one_letter_code
_entity_poly.pdbx_strand_id
1 'polypeptide(L)'
;MKRLFLLGAFVVAAHAQPVMAQQESRELVPTAPKRAINLARGTAAKSNGGLRLYHPARCMYGNPTNNPCLTKRDGNGFEFRFPGGPPGWEVLGLPPTVQSIVLIAPNGRSVIAESHEDISGGSLPPLP
;
A
#
# COMPACT_ATOMS: atom_id res chain seq x y z
N MET A 1 70.90 16.90 34.60
CA MET A 1 69.95 17.48 33.65
C MET A 1 69.04 16.35 33.17
N LYS A 2 67.85 16.28 33.75
CA LYS A 2 66.83 15.29 33.36
C LYS A 2 65.76 16.01 32.53
N ARG A 3 65.67 15.66 31.27
CA ARG A 3 64.57 16.13 30.40
C ARG A 3 63.43 15.18 30.50
N LEU A 4 62.32 15.65 31.05
CA LEU A 4 61.06 14.91 31.13
C LEU A 4 60.28 15.22 29.84
N PHE A 5 60.07 14.20 29.00
CA PHE A 5 59.12 14.27 27.86
C PHE A 5 57.75 13.79 28.33
N LEU A 6 56.80 14.75 28.37
CA LEU A 6 55.39 14.41 28.54
C LEU A 6 54.82 14.11 27.14
N LEU A 7 54.51 12.86 26.90
CA LEU A 7 53.67 12.46 25.73
C LEU A 7 52.19 12.63 26.13
N GLY A 8 51.58 13.66 25.56
CA GLY A 8 50.14 13.81 25.64
C GLY A 8 49.46 12.89 24.64
N ALA A 9 48.73 11.88 25.12
CA ALA A 9 47.90 11.06 24.30
C ALA A 9 46.58 11.80 24.03
N PHE A 10 46.38 12.23 22.78
CA PHE A 10 45.08 12.68 22.30
C PHE A 10 44.19 11.47 22.00
N VAL A 11 43.20 11.26 22.83
CA VAL A 11 42.13 10.29 22.55
C VAL A 11 41.09 11.00 21.69
N VAL A 12 41.08 10.72 20.41
CA VAL A 12 40.00 11.16 19.51
C VAL A 12 38.86 10.16 19.68
N ALA A 13 37.86 10.54 20.47
CA ALA A 13 36.63 9.78 20.55
C ALA A 13 35.81 10.01 19.27
N ALA A 14 35.85 9.05 18.36
CA ALA A 14 34.98 9.04 17.18
C ALA A 14 33.53 8.73 17.63
N HIS A 15 32.69 9.77 17.65
CA HIS A 15 31.27 9.59 17.86
C HIS A 15 30.63 9.16 16.55
N ALA A 16 30.42 7.86 16.37
CA ALA A 16 29.60 7.35 15.30
C ALA A 16 28.14 7.66 15.62
N GLN A 17 27.54 8.60 14.90
CA GLN A 17 26.11 8.90 15.02
C GLN A 17 25.32 7.94 14.14
N PRO A 18 24.23 7.33 14.63
CA PRO A 18 23.38 6.50 13.82
C PRO A 18 22.50 7.35 12.89
N VAL A 19 22.95 7.54 11.65
CA VAL A 19 22.23 8.33 10.64
C VAL A 19 21.08 7.52 10.01
N MET A 20 20.98 6.22 10.31
CA MET A 20 20.06 5.29 9.63
C MET A 20 18.59 5.38 10.07
N ALA A 21 18.29 5.80 11.30
CA ALA A 21 16.92 5.79 11.84
C ALA A 21 16.03 6.92 11.28
N GLN A 22 16.59 8.01 10.77
CA GLN A 22 15.83 9.17 10.27
C GLN A 22 15.39 9.05 8.81
N GLN A 23 16.02 8.20 8.00
CA GLN A 23 15.63 7.98 6.62
C GLN A 23 14.42 7.06 6.48
N GLU A 24 14.29 6.09 7.34
CA GLU A 24 13.18 5.13 7.32
C GLU A 24 11.82 5.78 7.64
N SER A 25 11.82 6.76 8.55
CA SER A 25 10.60 7.50 8.93
C SER A 25 10.12 8.49 7.87
N ARG A 26 10.99 9.02 7.02
CA ARG A 26 10.64 9.97 5.95
C ARG A 26 10.04 9.30 4.73
N GLU A 27 10.41 8.07 4.44
CA GLU A 27 9.98 7.33 3.26
C GLU A 27 8.60 6.68 3.43
N LEU A 28 8.22 6.35 4.65
CA LEU A 28 6.99 5.62 4.94
C LEU A 28 5.72 6.47 4.82
N VAL A 29 5.74 7.74 5.18
CA VAL A 29 4.53 8.57 5.27
C VAL A 29 4.01 9.06 3.90
N PRO A 30 4.83 9.55 2.95
CA PRO A 30 4.32 10.04 1.67
C PRO A 30 3.94 8.95 0.68
N THR A 31 4.56 7.76 0.78
CA THR A 31 4.42 6.69 -0.21
C THR A 31 3.51 5.55 0.21
N ALA A 32 3.16 5.45 1.51
CA ALA A 32 2.33 4.38 2.03
C ALA A 32 0.96 4.26 1.34
N PRO A 33 0.20 5.35 1.10
CA PRO A 33 -1.08 5.25 0.39
C PRO A 33 -0.94 4.71 -1.03
N LYS A 34 0.09 5.14 -1.75
CA LYS A 34 0.35 4.70 -3.11
C LYS A 34 0.79 3.23 -3.17
N ARG A 35 1.60 2.78 -2.22
CA ARG A 35 1.92 1.36 -2.09
C ARG A 35 0.68 0.54 -1.76
N ALA A 36 -0.16 1.04 -0.85
CA ALA A 36 -1.36 0.35 -0.42
C ALA A 36 -2.33 0.11 -1.57
N ILE A 37 -2.65 1.13 -2.39
CA ILE A 37 -3.55 0.96 -3.52
C ILE A 37 -2.98 0.00 -4.57
N ASN A 38 -1.68 0.07 -4.84
CA ASN A 38 -1.01 -0.84 -5.77
C ASN A 38 -1.05 -2.29 -5.27
N LEU A 39 -0.80 -2.49 -3.98
CA LEU A 39 -0.85 -3.81 -3.36
C LEU A 39 -2.28 -4.37 -3.36
N ALA A 40 -3.27 -3.57 -2.98
CA ALA A 40 -4.68 -3.97 -2.99
C ALA A 40 -5.15 -4.39 -4.39
N ARG A 41 -4.81 -3.60 -5.40
CA ARG A 41 -5.11 -3.90 -6.80
C ARG A 41 -4.47 -5.21 -7.25
N GLY A 42 -3.18 -5.38 -7.00
CA GLY A 42 -2.46 -6.60 -7.35
C GLY A 42 -2.98 -7.83 -6.63
N THR A 43 -3.34 -7.70 -5.37
CA THR A 43 -3.95 -8.78 -4.56
C THR A 43 -5.27 -9.23 -5.17
N ALA A 44 -6.17 -8.30 -5.46
CA ALA A 44 -7.46 -8.63 -6.08
C ALA A 44 -7.28 -9.29 -7.46
N ALA A 45 -6.38 -8.78 -8.28
CA ALA A 45 -6.09 -9.38 -9.58
C ALA A 45 -5.62 -10.83 -9.44
N LYS A 46 -4.65 -11.07 -8.54
CA LYS A 46 -4.13 -12.42 -8.28
C LYS A 46 -5.20 -13.37 -7.76
N SER A 47 -5.99 -12.93 -6.79
CA SER A 47 -7.03 -13.76 -6.16
C SER A 47 -8.18 -14.10 -7.11
N ASN A 48 -8.38 -13.30 -8.15
CA ASN A 48 -9.44 -13.49 -9.15
C ASN A 48 -8.92 -14.08 -10.47
N GLY A 49 -7.79 -14.75 -10.46
CA GLY A 49 -7.28 -15.52 -11.61
C GLY A 49 -6.31 -14.77 -12.54
N GLY A 50 -5.91 -13.55 -12.18
CA GLY A 50 -4.96 -12.75 -12.95
C GLY A 50 -5.63 -11.82 -13.96
N LEU A 51 -4.82 -10.93 -14.56
CA LEU A 51 -5.31 -9.87 -15.45
C LEU A 51 -5.89 -10.37 -16.79
N ARG A 52 -5.70 -11.63 -17.12
CA ARG A 52 -6.35 -12.23 -18.30
C ARG A 52 -7.83 -12.51 -18.08
N LEU A 53 -8.25 -12.68 -16.82
CA LEU A 53 -9.61 -13.05 -16.44
C LEU A 53 -10.33 -11.94 -15.68
N TYR A 54 -9.58 -11.02 -15.06
CA TYR A 54 -10.12 -10.05 -14.12
C TYR A 54 -9.39 -8.71 -14.24
N HIS A 55 -10.17 -7.63 -14.32
CA HIS A 55 -9.66 -6.26 -14.18
C HIS A 55 -10.37 -5.57 -13.01
N PRO A 56 -9.63 -5.04 -12.04
CA PRO A 56 -10.20 -4.18 -11.00
C PRO A 56 -10.70 -2.87 -11.59
N ALA A 57 -11.63 -2.22 -10.90
CA ALA A 57 -12.18 -0.93 -11.30
C ALA A 57 -11.10 0.13 -11.51
N ARG A 58 -11.37 1.06 -12.39
CA ARG A 58 -10.45 2.14 -12.77
C ARG A 58 -9.97 2.98 -11.59
N CYS A 59 -10.80 3.16 -10.55
CA CYS A 59 -10.42 3.86 -9.34
C CYS A 59 -9.14 3.30 -8.70
N MET A 60 -8.88 2.00 -8.86
CA MET A 60 -7.70 1.34 -8.30
C MET A 60 -6.40 1.66 -9.03
N TYR A 61 -6.47 2.36 -10.17
CA TYR A 61 -5.31 2.86 -10.93
C TYR A 61 -5.05 4.35 -10.71
N GLY A 62 -5.93 5.02 -9.96
CA GLY A 62 -5.85 6.44 -9.67
C GLY A 62 -4.99 6.78 -8.45
N ASN A 63 -5.03 8.07 -8.10
CA ASN A 63 -4.43 8.55 -6.87
C ASN A 63 -5.26 8.07 -5.66
N PRO A 64 -4.66 7.58 -4.59
CA PRO A 64 -5.40 7.20 -3.38
C PRO A 64 -6.04 8.39 -2.64
N THR A 65 -5.57 9.63 -2.86
CA THR A 65 -6.16 10.82 -2.27
C THR A 65 -7.51 11.13 -2.91
N ASN A 66 -8.56 11.32 -2.09
CA ASN A 66 -9.94 11.55 -2.54
C ASN A 66 -10.47 10.45 -3.48
N ASN A 67 -10.01 9.23 -3.29
CA ASN A 67 -10.40 8.10 -4.12
C ASN A 67 -11.64 7.41 -3.50
N PRO A 68 -12.74 7.25 -4.27
CA PRO A 68 -13.95 6.63 -3.76
C PRO A 68 -13.77 5.16 -3.36
N CYS A 69 -12.76 4.50 -3.91
CA CYS A 69 -12.47 3.10 -3.58
C CYS A 69 -11.64 2.93 -2.31
N LEU A 70 -11.03 3.99 -1.79
CA LEU A 70 -10.45 4.02 -0.44
C LEU A 70 -11.55 4.35 0.55
N THR A 71 -12.11 3.34 1.20
CA THR A 71 -13.27 3.49 2.08
C THR A 71 -12.90 3.79 3.51
N LYS A 72 -11.68 3.43 3.94
CA LYS A 72 -11.21 3.70 5.29
C LYS A 72 -9.71 3.87 5.32
N ARG A 73 -9.27 4.88 6.06
CA ARG A 73 -7.85 5.15 6.33
C ARG A 73 -7.70 5.60 7.77
N ASP A 74 -7.06 4.77 8.58
CA ASP A 74 -6.82 5.04 9.99
C ASP A 74 -5.55 4.32 10.49
N GLY A 75 -5.36 4.26 11.81
CA GLY A 75 -4.25 3.56 12.42
C GLY A 75 -4.20 2.05 12.16
N ASN A 76 -5.30 1.45 11.71
CA ASN A 76 -5.38 0.04 11.33
C ASN A 76 -4.98 -0.22 9.88
N GLY A 77 -4.84 0.82 9.07
CA GLY A 77 -4.40 0.72 7.69
C GLY A 77 -5.33 1.37 6.68
N PHE A 78 -5.32 0.81 5.47
CA PHE A 78 -6.09 1.27 4.32
C PHE A 78 -7.07 0.19 3.89
N GLU A 79 -8.36 0.49 3.93
CA GLU A 79 -9.38 -0.40 3.40
C GLU A 79 -9.82 0.09 2.01
N PHE A 80 -9.68 -0.77 1.03
CA PHE A 80 -10.17 -0.55 -0.32
C PHE A 80 -11.36 -1.44 -0.59
N ARG A 81 -12.43 -0.84 -1.13
CA ARG A 81 -13.61 -1.57 -1.60
C ARG A 81 -13.88 -1.19 -3.03
N PHE A 82 -13.88 -2.16 -3.91
CA PHE A 82 -13.99 -1.91 -5.35
C PHE A 82 -14.54 -3.09 -6.12
N PRO A 83 -15.30 -2.82 -7.19
CA PRO A 83 -15.74 -3.86 -8.11
C PRO A 83 -14.63 -4.24 -9.08
N GLY A 84 -14.79 -5.38 -9.70
CA GLY A 84 -13.99 -5.85 -10.81
C GLY A 84 -14.81 -6.77 -11.70
N GLY A 85 -14.28 -7.08 -12.86
CA GLY A 85 -14.96 -7.91 -13.85
C GLY A 85 -14.04 -8.39 -14.96
N PRO A 86 -14.59 -8.95 -16.03
CA PRO A 86 -13.79 -9.40 -17.15
C PRO A 86 -13.04 -8.23 -17.80
N PRO A 87 -11.89 -8.48 -18.47
CA PRO A 87 -11.12 -7.43 -19.13
C PRO A 87 -11.99 -6.53 -20.01
N GLY A 88 -11.85 -5.20 -19.82
CA GLY A 88 -12.61 -4.19 -20.55
C GLY A 88 -14.04 -3.94 -20.07
N TRP A 89 -14.46 -4.53 -18.97
CA TRP A 89 -15.84 -4.45 -18.48
C TRP A 89 -16.36 -3.00 -18.31
N GLU A 90 -15.55 -2.11 -17.72
CA GLU A 90 -15.96 -0.69 -17.55
C GLU A 90 -16.10 0.05 -18.87
N VAL A 91 -15.12 -0.10 -19.75
CA VAL A 91 -15.11 0.56 -21.07
C VAL A 91 -16.28 0.08 -21.92
N LEU A 92 -16.62 -1.19 -21.84
CA LEU A 92 -17.71 -1.81 -22.58
C LEU A 92 -19.08 -1.61 -21.92
N GLY A 93 -19.13 -0.98 -20.73
CA GLY A 93 -20.37 -0.81 -19.99
C GLY A 93 -20.99 -2.11 -19.49
N LEU A 94 -20.18 -3.15 -19.29
CA LEU A 94 -20.62 -4.42 -18.72
C LEU A 94 -20.73 -4.32 -17.21
N PRO A 95 -21.63 -5.10 -16.58
CA PRO A 95 -21.69 -5.15 -15.12
C PRO A 95 -20.45 -5.82 -14.56
N PRO A 96 -19.96 -5.38 -13.39
CA PRO A 96 -18.90 -6.08 -12.68
C PRO A 96 -19.39 -7.44 -12.18
N THR A 97 -18.45 -8.35 -11.95
CA THR A 97 -18.74 -9.73 -11.52
C THR A 97 -18.22 -10.05 -10.13
N VAL A 98 -17.32 -9.21 -9.59
CA VAL A 98 -16.70 -9.43 -8.27
C VAL A 98 -16.67 -8.11 -7.50
N GLN A 99 -16.98 -8.17 -6.22
CA GLN A 99 -16.76 -7.11 -5.25
C GLN A 99 -15.61 -7.52 -4.34
N SER A 100 -14.57 -6.70 -4.29
CA SER A 100 -13.39 -6.94 -3.44
C SER A 100 -13.32 -5.96 -2.29
N ILE A 101 -12.91 -6.47 -1.13
CA ILE A 101 -12.52 -5.67 0.04
C ILE A 101 -11.12 -6.11 0.41
N VAL A 102 -10.16 -5.19 0.43
CA VAL A 102 -8.76 -5.48 0.76
C VAL A 102 -8.29 -4.50 1.81
N LEU A 103 -7.82 -5.01 2.94
CA LEU A 103 -7.23 -4.23 4.03
C LEU A 103 -5.71 -4.34 3.98
N ILE A 104 -5.06 -3.20 3.83
CA ILE A 104 -3.61 -3.07 3.76
C ILE A 104 -3.07 -2.43 5.04
N ALA A 105 -1.96 -2.94 5.54
CA ALA A 105 -1.29 -2.40 6.72
C ALA A 105 -0.92 -0.91 6.56
N PRO A 106 -0.77 -0.16 7.68
CA PRO A 106 -0.48 1.28 7.64
C PRO A 106 0.77 1.67 6.86
N ASN A 107 1.77 0.79 6.78
CA ASN A 107 2.98 1.02 5.97
C ASN A 107 2.77 0.75 4.46
N GLY A 108 1.62 0.24 4.05
CA GLY A 108 1.30 -0.08 2.67
C GLY A 108 2.01 -1.31 2.10
N ARG A 109 2.63 -2.15 2.93
CA ARG A 109 3.52 -3.24 2.48
C ARG A 109 2.97 -4.65 2.67
N SER A 110 1.89 -4.80 3.41
CA SER A 110 1.31 -6.13 3.67
C SER A 110 -0.21 -6.11 3.63
N VAL A 111 -0.77 -7.21 3.17
CA VAL A 111 -2.21 -7.45 3.20
C VAL A 111 -2.58 -7.99 4.58
N ILE A 112 -3.52 -7.32 5.26
CA ILE A 112 -4.03 -7.78 6.55
C ILE A 112 -5.20 -8.74 6.34
N ALA A 113 -6.10 -8.38 5.41
CA ALA A 113 -7.28 -9.19 5.09
C ALA A 113 -7.73 -8.91 3.66
N GLU A 114 -8.35 -9.91 3.06
CA GLU A 114 -8.99 -9.78 1.75
C GLU A 114 -10.28 -10.59 1.69
N SER A 115 -11.24 -10.08 0.94
CA SER A 115 -12.51 -10.76 0.67
C SER A 115 -12.94 -10.44 -0.76
N HIS A 116 -13.38 -11.46 -1.48
CA HIS A 116 -13.85 -11.34 -2.86
C HIS A 116 -15.19 -12.08 -2.98
N GLU A 117 -16.21 -11.32 -3.34
CA GLU A 117 -17.58 -11.85 -3.47
C GLU A 117 -18.00 -11.84 -4.94
N ASP A 118 -18.52 -12.97 -5.40
CA ASP A 118 -19.14 -13.06 -6.71
C ASP A 118 -20.48 -12.32 -6.69
N ILE A 119 -20.62 -11.32 -7.55
CA ILE A 119 -21.82 -10.49 -7.69
C ILE A 119 -22.46 -10.62 -9.08
N SER A 120 -22.02 -11.59 -9.89
CA SER A 120 -22.47 -11.76 -11.27
C SER A 120 -23.97 -12.06 -11.41
N GLY A 121 -24.64 -12.53 -10.35
CA GLY A 121 -26.06 -12.84 -10.32
C GLY A 121 -26.93 -11.87 -9.52
N GLY A 122 -26.39 -10.76 -8.98
CA GLY A 122 -27.07 -9.88 -8.05
C GLY A 122 -26.98 -8.39 -8.39
N SER A 123 -27.86 -7.60 -7.77
CA SER A 123 -27.76 -6.14 -7.78
C SER A 123 -26.48 -5.70 -7.05
N LEU A 124 -25.72 -4.80 -7.67
CA LEU A 124 -24.59 -4.14 -7.02
C LEU A 124 -25.03 -3.51 -5.70
N PRO A 125 -24.33 -3.75 -4.59
CA PRO A 125 -24.49 -2.88 -3.44
C PRO A 125 -24.11 -1.46 -3.86
N PRO A 126 -24.84 -0.43 -3.39
CA PRO A 126 -24.53 0.94 -3.73
C PRO A 126 -23.09 1.26 -3.33
N LEU A 127 -22.35 1.90 -4.24
CA LEU A 127 -21.04 2.45 -3.93
C LEU A 127 -21.19 3.46 -2.80
N PRO A 128 -20.27 3.42 -1.82
CA PRO A 128 -20.30 4.40 -0.73
C PRO A 128 -20.05 5.82 -1.21
#